data_417ea9a428f763ee5b54272608bef5ff
#
_entry.id   417ea9a428f763ee5b54272608bef5ff
#
_cell.length_a   1.000
_cell.length_b   1.000
_cell.length_c   1.000
_cell.angle_alpha   90.00
_cell.angle_beta   90.00
_cell.angle_gamma   90.00
#
_symmetry.space_group_name_H-M   'P 1'
#
loop_
_entity.id
_entity.type
_entity.pdbx_description
1 polymer ?
#
loop_
_entity_poly.entity_id
_entity_poly.type
_entity_poly.pdbx_seq_one_letter_code
_entity_poly.pdbx_strand_id
1 'polypeptide(L)'
;MGLLTWGLSSLSDAGKMVYYGFREACKPSDDVVRVDRGMTPSKVIEGFTQLGFPDVTSCLNLEKCDEFPTKITSFGDVYQGALHDGTVISLKCLQPVFTLKETDYKQLEDAAREVYLWYKCKHPNILSLIGVAQFRGQLAMISPWMKHQNLEEFLSKHRSSQVDRLEIVTQIADGLAYLHRMGTVHGDIKGDNVLVSEDGVPKLTDFGTTTLQEWSISLSSTTVGTDASIRWAAPELLLGEGAPTYMADVWALGMLVLVYQSLLVLRTHIWTH
;
A
#
# COMPACT_ATOMS: atom_id res chain seq x y z
N MET A 1 7.76 23.32 -33.92
CA MET A 1 6.49 24.08 -33.96
C MET A 1 5.44 23.18 -34.58
N GLY A 2 4.61 22.53 -33.76
CA GLY A 2 3.50 21.67 -34.15
C GLY A 2 2.38 21.89 -33.18
N LEU A 3 1.36 22.63 -33.59
CA LEU A 3 0.15 22.95 -32.86
C LEU A 3 -0.71 21.69 -32.72
N LEU A 4 -0.94 21.24 -31.47
CA LEU A 4 -1.97 20.26 -31.14
C LEU A 4 -3.33 20.97 -31.13
N THR A 5 -4.14 20.71 -32.16
CA THR A 5 -5.55 21.13 -32.22
C THR A 5 -6.39 20.18 -31.41
N TRP A 6 -7.06 20.72 -30.38
CA TRP A 6 -8.08 20.01 -29.60
C TRP A 6 -9.41 20.04 -30.36
N GLY A 7 -9.86 18.89 -30.85
CA GLY A 7 -11.21 18.71 -31.37
C GLY A 7 -12.14 18.26 -30.25
N LEU A 8 -13.15 19.06 -29.93
CA LEU A 8 -14.25 18.72 -29.03
C LEU A 8 -15.19 17.70 -29.72
N SER A 9 -15.09 16.45 -29.35
CA SER A 9 -16.13 15.45 -29.63
C SER A 9 -16.71 14.95 -28.30
N SER A 10 -18.01 14.77 -28.29
CA SER A 10 -18.97 14.46 -27.23
C SER A 10 -18.46 13.88 -25.91
N LEU A 11 -19.12 14.24 -24.79
CA LEU A 11 -18.87 13.86 -23.40
C LEU A 11 -18.75 12.34 -23.10
N SER A 12 -19.11 11.46 -24.04
CA SER A 12 -18.94 9.99 -23.94
C SER A 12 -17.51 9.51 -24.25
N ASP A 13 -16.71 10.29 -24.98
CA ASP A 13 -15.35 9.90 -25.37
C ASP A 13 -14.25 10.43 -24.45
N ALA A 14 -14.54 11.47 -23.64
CA ALA A 14 -13.57 12.05 -22.71
C ALA A 14 -13.12 11.04 -21.64
N GLY A 15 -14.00 10.16 -21.19
CA GLY A 15 -13.68 9.09 -20.26
C GLY A 15 -12.74 8.02 -20.84
N LYS A 16 -12.81 7.76 -22.14
CA LYS A 16 -11.94 6.78 -22.82
C LYS A 16 -10.56 7.34 -23.15
N MET A 17 -10.46 8.62 -23.47
CA MET A 17 -9.17 9.26 -23.86
C MET A 17 -8.21 9.43 -22.69
N VAL A 18 -8.71 9.68 -21.47
CA VAL A 18 -7.86 9.73 -20.25
C VAL A 18 -7.26 8.36 -19.94
N TYR A 19 -7.93 7.27 -20.29
CA TYR A 19 -7.46 5.90 -20.06
C TYR A 19 -6.30 5.47 -20.98
N TYR A 20 -6.19 5.99 -22.19
CA TYR A 20 -5.17 5.54 -23.17
C TYR A 20 -3.78 6.11 -22.93
N GLY A 21 -3.66 7.32 -22.39
CA GLY A 21 -2.35 7.96 -22.16
C GLY A 21 -1.56 7.37 -20.97
N PHE A 22 -2.24 6.76 -20.00
CA PHE A 22 -1.60 6.17 -18.81
C PHE A 22 -1.31 4.67 -18.94
N ARG A 23 -1.95 3.96 -19.88
CA ARG A 23 -1.70 2.53 -20.12
C ARG A 23 -0.26 2.20 -20.54
N GLU A 24 0.45 3.14 -21.18
CA GLU A 24 1.85 2.89 -21.58
C GLU A 24 2.85 3.05 -20.44
N ALA A 25 2.53 3.83 -19.40
CA ALA A 25 3.45 4.04 -18.27
C ALA A 25 3.49 2.86 -17.28
N CYS A 26 2.46 2.01 -17.27
CA CYS A 26 2.34 0.86 -16.36
C CYS A 26 2.24 -0.49 -17.08
N LYS A 27 2.52 -0.55 -18.38
CA LYS A 27 2.75 -1.87 -18.99
C LYS A 27 3.89 -2.53 -18.23
N PRO A 28 3.71 -3.79 -17.75
CA PRO A 28 4.85 -4.56 -17.30
C PRO A 28 5.80 -4.58 -18.49
N SER A 29 6.88 -3.81 -18.43
CA SER A 29 8.03 -4.09 -19.25
C SER A 29 8.45 -5.53 -18.92
N ASP A 30 9.12 -6.23 -19.83
CA ASP A 30 9.74 -7.54 -19.55
C ASP A 30 10.75 -7.51 -18.38
N ASP A 31 10.83 -6.37 -17.68
CA ASP A 31 11.71 -6.01 -16.57
C ASP A 31 11.14 -6.36 -15.18
N VAL A 32 10.27 -7.37 -15.05
CA VAL A 32 9.87 -7.90 -13.75
C VAL A 32 11.00 -8.77 -13.21
N VAL A 33 11.38 -8.58 -11.95
CA VAL A 33 12.32 -9.48 -11.26
C VAL A 33 11.75 -10.89 -11.36
N ARG A 34 12.39 -11.73 -12.20
CA ARG A 34 12.05 -13.15 -12.25
C ARG A 34 12.65 -13.81 -11.03
N VAL A 35 11.78 -14.31 -10.18
CA VAL A 35 12.19 -15.04 -8.98
C VAL A 35 12.24 -16.52 -9.31
N ASP A 36 13.45 -17.07 -9.33
CA ASP A 36 13.71 -18.49 -9.60
C ASP A 36 13.84 -19.30 -8.30
N ARG A 37 13.62 -20.61 -8.41
CA ARG A 37 13.78 -21.56 -7.29
C ARG A 37 15.18 -21.47 -6.69
N GLY A 38 15.26 -21.23 -5.38
CA GLY A 38 16.51 -21.14 -4.62
C GLY A 38 17.16 -19.75 -4.62
N MET A 39 16.46 -18.69 -5.03
CA MET A 39 16.99 -17.33 -4.86
C MET A 39 17.09 -16.97 -3.38
N THR A 40 18.25 -16.44 -3.01
CA THR A 40 18.49 -15.85 -1.69
C THR A 40 17.95 -14.40 -1.66
N PRO A 41 17.67 -13.83 -0.48
CA PRO A 41 17.29 -12.41 -0.36
C PRO A 41 18.27 -11.48 -1.08
N SER A 42 19.56 -11.75 -1.01
CA SER A 42 20.60 -10.96 -1.69
C SER A 42 20.44 -10.96 -3.22
N LYS A 43 20.11 -12.12 -3.82
CA LYS A 43 19.88 -12.21 -5.27
C LYS A 43 18.61 -11.47 -5.71
N VAL A 44 17.59 -11.48 -4.86
CA VAL A 44 16.34 -10.72 -5.11
C VAL A 44 16.62 -9.21 -5.05
N ILE A 45 17.40 -8.76 -4.06
CA ILE A 45 17.85 -7.37 -3.94
C ILE A 45 18.67 -6.95 -5.16
N GLU A 46 19.59 -7.81 -5.63
CA GLU A 46 20.37 -7.57 -6.85
C GLU A 46 19.46 -7.37 -8.06
N GLY A 47 18.43 -8.21 -8.23
CA GLY A 47 17.43 -8.07 -9.28
C GLY A 47 16.67 -6.73 -9.18
N PHE A 48 16.27 -6.31 -7.98
CA PHE A 48 15.67 -5.00 -7.77
C PHE A 48 16.63 -3.85 -8.11
N THR A 49 17.90 -3.97 -7.72
CA THR A 49 18.91 -2.95 -8.00
C THR A 49 19.12 -2.78 -9.51
N GLN A 50 19.10 -3.86 -10.28
CA GLN A 50 19.16 -3.81 -11.76
C GLN A 50 17.96 -3.06 -12.36
N LEU A 51 16.80 -3.08 -11.70
CA LEU A 51 15.61 -2.31 -12.08
C LEU A 51 15.62 -0.86 -11.53
N GLY A 52 16.71 -0.42 -10.91
CA GLY A 52 16.88 0.94 -10.40
C GLY A 52 16.30 1.18 -9.00
N PHE A 53 16.00 0.11 -8.25
CA PHE A 53 15.58 0.25 -6.84
C PHE A 53 16.82 0.45 -5.95
N PRO A 54 16.77 1.38 -4.99
CA PRO A 54 17.87 1.55 -4.06
C PRO A 54 18.04 0.33 -3.15
N ASP A 55 19.23 -0.26 -3.12
CA ASP A 55 19.66 -1.14 -2.04
C ASP A 55 20.23 -0.26 -0.91
N VAL A 56 19.52 -0.23 0.21
CA VAL A 56 19.90 0.56 1.39
C VAL A 56 20.46 -0.31 2.52
N THR A 57 20.86 -1.53 2.23
CA THR A 57 21.43 -2.46 3.24
C THR A 57 22.58 -1.84 3.99
N SER A 58 23.52 -1.22 3.28
CA SER A 58 24.69 -0.57 3.89
C SER A 58 24.36 0.74 4.62
N CYS A 59 23.17 1.30 4.41
CA CYS A 59 22.72 2.52 5.08
C CYS A 59 22.05 2.23 6.44
N LEU A 60 21.72 0.96 6.73
CA LEU A 60 21.05 0.58 7.98
C LEU A 60 21.97 0.73 9.19
N ASN A 61 21.53 1.45 10.20
CA ASN A 61 22.15 1.46 11.51
C ASN A 61 21.55 0.34 12.36
N LEU A 62 22.20 -0.84 12.33
CA LEU A 62 21.69 -2.05 12.99
C LEU A 62 21.56 -1.91 14.51
N GLU A 63 22.37 -1.06 15.14
CA GLU A 63 22.33 -0.79 16.58
C GLU A 63 21.07 -0.02 16.99
N LYS A 64 20.47 0.71 16.05
CA LYS A 64 19.22 1.48 16.24
C LYS A 64 17.97 0.78 15.69
N CYS A 65 18.11 -0.47 15.29
CA CYS A 65 16.96 -1.27 14.87
C CYS A 65 16.43 -2.07 16.07
N ASP A 66 15.11 -2.07 16.24
CA ASP A 66 14.44 -2.83 17.30
C ASP A 66 14.82 -4.32 17.25
N GLU A 67 15.00 -4.92 18.41
CA GLU A 67 15.27 -6.36 18.53
C GLU A 67 14.05 -7.20 18.16
N PHE A 68 12.86 -6.75 18.58
CA PHE A 68 11.58 -7.41 18.35
C PHE A 68 10.71 -6.60 17.39
N PRO A 69 9.81 -7.26 16.62
CA PRO A 69 8.93 -6.54 15.71
C PRO A 69 7.93 -5.67 16.50
N THR A 70 7.73 -4.45 16.04
CA THR A 70 6.71 -3.53 16.55
C THR A 70 5.30 -4.02 16.16
N LYS A 71 5.17 -4.68 15.00
CA LYS A 71 3.92 -5.22 14.48
C LYS A 71 4.19 -6.52 13.73
N ILE A 72 3.37 -7.53 13.98
CA ILE A 72 3.34 -8.80 13.23
C ILE A 72 2.13 -8.77 12.32
N THR A 73 2.34 -9.00 11.03
CA THR A 73 1.28 -9.02 10.02
C THR A 73 1.28 -10.33 9.26
N SER A 74 0.22 -10.62 8.52
CA SER A 74 0.16 -11.79 7.62
C SER A 74 1.19 -11.75 6.48
N PHE A 75 1.71 -10.56 6.17
CA PHE A 75 2.68 -10.34 5.09
C PHE A 75 4.12 -10.21 5.58
N GLY A 76 4.34 -10.21 6.88
CA GLY A 76 5.68 -10.10 7.47
C GLY A 76 5.73 -9.29 8.75
N ASP A 77 6.90 -9.21 9.31
CA ASP A 77 7.19 -8.52 10.57
C ASP A 77 7.68 -7.11 10.31
N VAL A 78 7.15 -6.14 11.06
CA VAL A 78 7.50 -4.73 10.93
C VAL A 78 8.36 -4.31 12.13
N TYR A 79 9.53 -3.78 11.87
CA TYR A 79 10.45 -3.24 12.86
C TYR A 79 10.60 -1.73 12.69
N GLN A 80 10.83 -1.02 13.79
CA GLN A 80 11.36 0.34 13.73
C GLN A 80 12.87 0.28 13.69
N GLY A 81 13.50 1.20 12.96
CA GLY A 81 14.95 1.31 12.88
C GLY A 81 15.38 2.70 12.45
N ALA A 82 16.67 2.85 12.16
CA ALA A 82 17.21 4.09 11.62
C ALA A 82 18.28 3.82 10.57
N LEU A 83 18.46 4.78 9.68
CA LEU A 83 19.62 4.86 8.81
C LEU A 83 20.81 5.53 9.55
N HIS A 84 22.01 5.41 9.00
CA HIS A 84 23.20 6.06 9.56
C HIS A 84 23.12 7.59 9.60
N ASP A 85 22.32 8.21 8.71
CA ASP A 85 22.05 9.65 8.70
C ASP A 85 21.07 10.11 9.79
N GLY A 86 20.50 9.17 10.56
CA GLY A 86 19.54 9.42 11.62
C GLY A 86 18.08 9.37 11.19
N THR A 87 17.79 9.15 9.91
CA THR A 87 16.41 8.99 9.41
C THR A 87 15.76 7.78 10.08
N VAL A 88 14.62 7.99 10.75
CA VAL A 88 13.86 6.91 11.38
C VAL A 88 13.02 6.21 10.32
N ILE A 89 13.12 4.89 10.27
CA ILE A 89 12.54 4.07 9.22
C ILE A 89 11.69 2.92 9.78
N SER A 90 10.82 2.40 8.92
CA SER A 90 10.13 1.13 9.08
C SER A 90 10.77 0.09 8.18
N LEU A 91 11.04 -1.11 8.73
CA LEU A 91 11.52 -2.26 8.00
C LEU A 91 10.41 -3.31 8.00
N LYS A 92 9.71 -3.48 6.87
CA LYS A 92 8.73 -4.56 6.66
C LYS A 92 9.48 -5.77 6.11
N CYS A 93 9.79 -6.73 6.99
CA CYS A 93 10.53 -7.94 6.67
C CYS A 93 9.58 -9.02 6.20
N LEU A 94 9.84 -9.59 5.04
CA LEU A 94 9.08 -10.75 4.59
C LEU A 94 9.41 -11.95 5.46
N GLN A 95 8.40 -12.76 5.80
CA GLN A 95 8.63 -13.99 6.57
C GLN A 95 9.65 -14.87 5.85
N PRO A 96 10.60 -15.47 6.60
CA PRO A 96 11.62 -16.30 5.99
C PRO A 96 11.00 -17.52 5.35
N VAL A 97 11.26 -17.66 4.06
CA VAL A 97 10.90 -18.83 3.26
C VAL A 97 11.88 -19.96 3.60
N PHE A 98 11.66 -20.63 4.74
CA PHE A 98 12.58 -21.68 5.20
C PHE A 98 12.30 -23.08 4.63
N THR A 99 11.19 -23.26 3.92
CA THR A 99 10.83 -24.56 3.37
C THR A 99 10.72 -24.46 1.85
N LEU A 100 11.44 -25.36 1.15
CA LEU A 100 11.47 -25.49 -0.31
C LEU A 100 10.11 -25.92 -0.92
N LYS A 101 8.99 -25.41 -0.39
CA LYS A 101 7.66 -25.72 -0.87
C LYS A 101 7.28 -24.74 -2.01
N GLU A 102 6.46 -25.20 -2.91
CA GLU A 102 5.99 -24.43 -4.07
C GLU A 102 5.24 -23.13 -3.66
N THR A 103 4.65 -23.10 -2.46
CA THR A 103 4.02 -21.95 -1.83
C THR A 103 4.98 -20.80 -1.53
N ASP A 104 6.24 -21.10 -1.28
CA ASP A 104 7.24 -20.15 -0.81
C ASP A 104 7.74 -19.26 -1.97
N TYR A 105 7.81 -19.80 -3.17
CA TYR A 105 8.18 -19.04 -4.38
C TYR A 105 7.11 -18.03 -4.77
N LYS A 106 5.83 -18.43 -4.62
CA LYS A 106 4.71 -17.54 -4.89
C LYS A 106 4.74 -16.33 -3.96
N GLN A 107 5.03 -16.53 -2.67
CA GLN A 107 5.14 -15.42 -1.71
C GLN A 107 6.26 -14.44 -2.08
N LEU A 108 7.41 -14.94 -2.54
CA LEU A 108 8.52 -14.08 -2.96
C LEU A 108 8.22 -13.34 -4.28
N GLU A 109 7.51 -13.99 -5.21
CA GLU A 109 7.03 -13.36 -6.44
C GLU A 109 5.98 -12.28 -6.15
N ASP A 110 5.02 -12.58 -5.26
CA ASP A 110 4.00 -11.62 -4.84
C ASP A 110 4.64 -10.42 -4.13
N ALA A 111 5.65 -10.65 -3.28
CA ALA A 111 6.42 -9.60 -2.64
C ALA A 111 7.23 -8.76 -3.64
N ALA A 112 7.85 -9.39 -4.64
CA ALA A 112 8.57 -8.67 -5.68
C ALA A 112 7.62 -7.73 -6.47
N ARG A 113 6.41 -8.21 -6.73
CA ARG A 113 5.36 -7.42 -7.38
C ARG A 113 4.90 -6.26 -6.49
N GLU A 114 4.65 -6.50 -5.20
CA GLU A 114 4.31 -5.46 -4.23
C GLU A 114 5.38 -4.36 -4.20
N VAL A 115 6.65 -4.74 -4.07
CA VAL A 115 7.78 -3.79 -4.06
C VAL A 115 7.81 -2.96 -5.33
N TYR A 116 7.64 -3.60 -6.50
CA TYR A 116 7.66 -2.91 -7.79
C TYR A 116 6.53 -1.87 -7.91
N LEU A 117 5.31 -2.25 -7.59
CA LEU A 117 4.16 -1.36 -7.63
C LEU A 117 4.32 -0.21 -6.64
N TRP A 118 4.71 -0.51 -5.42
CA TRP A 118 4.92 0.48 -4.37
C TRP A 118 6.00 1.50 -4.76
N TYR A 119 7.13 1.05 -5.28
CA TYR A 119 8.21 1.95 -5.70
C TYR A 119 7.81 2.91 -6.83
N LYS A 120 6.95 2.47 -7.74
CA LYS A 120 6.43 3.30 -8.84
C LYS A 120 5.45 4.38 -8.37
N CYS A 121 4.79 4.18 -7.22
CA CYS A 121 3.84 5.13 -6.69
C CYS A 121 4.54 6.34 -6.06
N LYS A 122 4.28 7.53 -6.60
CA LYS A 122 4.83 8.81 -6.12
C LYS A 122 3.69 9.81 -5.91
N HIS A 123 3.16 9.86 -4.68
CA HIS A 123 2.04 10.72 -4.32
C HIS A 123 2.14 11.13 -2.83
N PRO A 124 1.76 12.35 -2.42
CA PRO A 124 1.83 12.79 -1.03
C PRO A 124 1.02 11.89 -0.08
N ASN A 125 -0.09 11.32 -0.53
CA ASN A 125 -0.96 10.45 0.27
C ASN A 125 -0.73 8.95 0.01
N ILE A 126 0.41 8.59 -0.54
CA ILE A 126 0.91 7.22 -0.63
C ILE A 126 2.21 7.14 0.17
N LEU A 127 2.36 6.09 0.99
CA LEU A 127 3.61 5.86 1.72
C LEU A 127 4.73 5.61 0.70
N SER A 128 5.81 6.37 0.78
CA SER A 128 6.93 6.21 -0.13
C SER A 128 7.78 4.99 0.26
N LEU A 129 8.21 4.21 -0.72
CA LEU A 129 9.27 3.23 -0.54
C LEU A 129 10.63 3.93 -0.69
N ILE A 130 11.50 3.84 0.32
CA ILE A 130 12.88 4.35 0.29
C ILE A 130 13.76 3.41 -0.53
N GLY A 131 13.61 2.11 -0.31
CA GLY A 131 14.37 1.07 -1.00
C GLY A 131 14.12 -0.31 -0.41
N VAL A 132 14.98 -1.23 -0.78
CA VAL A 132 15.02 -2.59 -0.24
C VAL A 132 16.33 -2.80 0.53
N ALA A 133 16.34 -3.73 1.47
CA ALA A 133 17.52 -4.07 2.24
C ALA A 133 17.53 -5.54 2.66
N GLN A 134 18.70 -6.07 2.96
CA GLN A 134 18.83 -7.30 3.71
C GLN A 134 18.90 -6.99 5.20
N PHE A 135 17.93 -7.48 5.96
CA PHE A 135 17.88 -7.32 7.41
C PHE A 135 17.70 -8.68 8.08
N ARG A 136 18.65 -9.07 8.93
CA ARG A 136 18.67 -10.37 9.64
C ARG A 136 18.44 -11.58 8.74
N GLY A 137 19.02 -11.54 7.54
CA GLY A 137 18.90 -12.62 6.56
C GLY A 137 17.58 -12.63 5.77
N GLN A 138 16.72 -11.64 5.96
CA GLN A 138 15.44 -11.51 5.27
C GLN A 138 15.48 -10.33 4.28
N LEU A 139 14.60 -10.37 3.27
CA LEU A 139 14.31 -9.20 2.44
C LEU A 139 13.42 -8.24 3.23
N ALA A 140 13.85 -7.01 3.35
CA ALA A 140 13.10 -5.93 4.01
C ALA A 140 12.77 -4.81 3.02
N MET A 141 11.52 -4.34 3.07
CA MET A 141 11.07 -3.12 2.41
C MET A 141 11.22 -1.94 3.38
N ILE A 142 11.91 -0.89 2.95
CA ILE A 142 12.26 0.24 3.79
C ILE A 142 11.41 1.46 3.44
N SER A 143 10.71 2.00 4.42
CA SER A 143 9.89 3.21 4.28
C SER A 143 10.13 4.17 5.45
N PRO A 144 9.71 5.45 5.36
CA PRO A 144 9.75 6.35 6.50
C PRO A 144 8.88 5.82 7.65
N TRP A 145 9.34 6.02 8.89
CA TRP A 145 8.53 5.71 10.08
C TRP A 145 7.40 6.71 10.22
N MET A 146 6.18 6.21 10.34
CA MET A 146 4.99 7.05 10.51
C MET A 146 4.70 7.23 12.01
N LYS A 147 4.98 8.41 12.54
CA LYS A 147 4.98 8.71 13.98
C LYS A 147 3.62 8.49 14.65
N HIS A 148 2.55 8.79 13.95
CA HIS A 148 1.20 8.67 14.48
C HIS A 148 0.57 7.30 14.23
N GLN A 149 1.33 6.35 13.66
CA GLN A 149 0.88 5.01 13.35
C GLN A 149 -0.33 5.00 12.40
N ASN A 150 -1.30 4.11 12.60
CA ASN A 150 -2.47 4.03 11.76
C ASN A 150 -3.53 5.10 12.09
N LEU A 151 -4.49 5.26 11.19
CA LEU A 151 -5.54 6.28 11.30
C LEU A 151 -6.39 6.11 12.56
N GLU A 152 -6.66 4.89 12.99
CA GLU A 152 -7.45 4.60 14.18
C GLU A 152 -6.73 5.10 15.44
N GLU A 153 -5.46 4.76 15.58
CA GLU A 153 -4.63 5.25 16.68
C GLU A 153 -4.50 6.77 16.69
N PHE A 154 -4.25 7.37 15.50
CA PHE A 154 -4.16 8.80 15.36
C PHE A 154 -5.44 9.50 15.84
N LEU A 155 -6.59 9.09 15.32
CA LEU A 155 -7.88 9.68 15.68
C LEU A 155 -8.26 9.41 17.15
N SER A 156 -7.85 8.27 17.69
CA SER A 156 -8.07 7.94 19.10
C SER A 156 -7.29 8.85 20.06
N LYS A 157 -6.05 9.15 19.73
CA LYS A 157 -5.15 10.03 20.50
C LYS A 157 -5.55 11.51 20.37
N HIS A 158 -6.13 11.90 19.23
CA HIS A 158 -6.50 13.29 18.93
C HIS A 158 -8.00 13.57 19.01
N ARG A 159 -8.72 12.84 19.88
CA ARG A 159 -10.19 12.97 20.02
C ARG A 159 -10.67 14.36 20.43
N SER A 160 -9.88 15.09 21.20
CA SER A 160 -10.19 16.43 21.71
C SER A 160 -9.61 17.56 20.86
N SER A 161 -8.72 17.25 19.91
CA SER A 161 -8.14 18.24 19.01
C SER A 161 -9.04 18.51 17.81
N GLN A 162 -8.90 19.70 17.21
CA GLN A 162 -9.59 20.08 15.97
C GLN A 162 -8.94 19.39 14.75
N VAL A 163 -8.92 18.04 14.74
CA VAL A 163 -8.52 17.31 13.56
C VAL A 163 -9.63 17.40 12.53
N ASP A 164 -9.32 18.00 11.38
CA ASP A 164 -10.26 18.02 10.26
C ASP A 164 -10.31 16.64 9.59
N ARG A 165 -11.33 15.88 9.98
CA ARG A 165 -11.55 14.53 9.45
C ARG A 165 -11.95 14.53 7.98
N LEU A 166 -12.61 15.61 7.52
CA LEU A 166 -12.97 15.74 6.12
C LEU A 166 -11.72 15.94 5.27
N GLU A 167 -10.78 16.74 5.75
CA GLU A 167 -9.48 16.92 5.11
C GLU A 167 -8.72 15.59 5.03
N ILE A 168 -8.67 14.81 6.12
CA ILE A 168 -8.04 13.48 6.14
C ILE A 168 -8.67 12.55 5.09
N VAL A 169 -10.01 12.47 5.05
CA VAL A 169 -10.71 11.62 4.08
C VAL A 169 -10.46 12.10 2.65
N THR A 170 -10.45 13.39 2.42
CA THR A 170 -10.17 13.98 1.10
C THR A 170 -8.76 13.59 0.63
N GLN A 171 -7.77 13.66 1.50
CA GLN A 171 -6.40 13.26 1.19
C GLN A 171 -6.28 11.76 0.92
N ILE A 172 -6.99 10.91 1.68
CA ILE A 172 -7.04 9.46 1.44
C ILE A 172 -7.67 9.17 0.07
N ALA A 173 -8.78 9.86 -0.25
CA ALA A 173 -9.45 9.73 -1.54
C ALA A 173 -8.56 10.17 -2.71
N ASP A 174 -7.75 11.21 -2.52
CA ASP A 174 -6.80 11.67 -3.54
C ASP A 174 -5.68 10.64 -3.79
N GLY A 175 -5.14 10.04 -2.73
CA GLY A 175 -4.20 8.92 -2.83
C GLY A 175 -4.81 7.71 -3.55
N LEU A 176 -6.05 7.35 -3.23
CA LEU A 176 -6.75 6.25 -3.89
C LEU A 176 -7.04 6.56 -5.36
N ALA A 177 -7.49 7.77 -5.68
CA ALA A 177 -7.71 8.21 -7.05
C ALA A 177 -6.41 8.19 -7.88
N TYR A 178 -5.27 8.49 -7.25
CA TYR A 178 -3.96 8.35 -7.90
C TYR A 178 -3.69 6.88 -8.26
N LEU A 179 -3.88 5.92 -7.33
CA LEU A 179 -3.70 4.49 -7.61
C LEU A 179 -4.61 4.02 -8.76
N HIS A 180 -5.89 4.41 -8.73
CA HIS A 180 -6.84 4.06 -9.79
C HIS A 180 -6.44 4.62 -11.15
N ARG A 181 -5.92 5.87 -11.22
CA ARG A 181 -5.34 6.43 -12.47
C ARG A 181 -4.13 5.64 -12.96
N MET A 182 -3.36 5.06 -12.05
CA MET A 182 -2.21 4.18 -12.38
C MET A 182 -2.64 2.76 -12.78
N GLY A 183 -3.93 2.49 -12.90
CA GLY A 183 -4.45 1.16 -13.23
C GLY A 183 -4.40 0.17 -12.07
N THR A 184 -4.22 0.65 -10.86
CA THR A 184 -3.94 -0.15 -9.66
C THR A 184 -5.15 -0.17 -8.73
N VAL A 185 -5.63 -1.36 -8.37
CA VAL A 185 -6.64 -1.59 -7.32
C VAL A 185 -5.89 -1.84 -6.01
N HIS A 186 -6.26 -1.14 -4.93
CA HIS A 186 -5.63 -1.34 -3.62
C HIS A 186 -6.06 -2.66 -2.98
N GLY A 187 -7.36 -2.92 -2.92
CA GLY A 187 -7.96 -4.20 -2.49
C GLY A 187 -8.10 -4.38 -0.98
N ASP A 188 -7.51 -3.50 -0.13
CA ASP A 188 -7.65 -3.58 1.34
C ASP A 188 -7.65 -2.19 1.98
N ILE A 189 -8.55 -1.31 1.52
CA ILE A 189 -8.73 0.02 2.11
C ILE A 189 -9.39 -0.11 3.48
N LYS A 190 -8.66 0.29 4.52
CA LYS A 190 -9.11 0.32 5.92
C LYS A 190 -8.23 1.25 6.76
N GLY A 191 -8.68 1.61 7.96
CA GLY A 191 -7.93 2.50 8.85
C GLY A 191 -6.54 1.99 9.24
N ASP A 192 -6.36 0.68 9.35
CA ASP A 192 -5.06 0.06 9.63
C ASP A 192 -4.04 0.27 8.52
N ASN A 193 -4.51 0.42 7.27
CA ASN A 193 -3.70 0.60 6.07
C ASN A 193 -3.59 2.07 5.65
N VAL A 194 -3.98 2.99 6.53
CA VAL A 194 -3.72 4.43 6.41
C VAL A 194 -2.80 4.83 7.55
N LEU A 195 -1.55 5.10 7.26
CA LEU A 195 -0.59 5.60 8.25
C LEU A 195 -0.56 7.12 8.24
N VAL A 196 -0.28 7.72 9.40
CA VAL A 196 -0.27 9.17 9.53
C VAL A 196 1.13 9.66 9.91
N SER A 197 1.66 10.59 9.11
CA SER A 197 2.97 11.20 9.32
C SER A 197 3.00 12.10 10.54
N GLU A 198 4.20 12.59 10.92
CA GLU A 198 4.38 13.56 12.01
C GLU A 198 3.59 14.85 11.78
N ASP A 199 3.48 15.28 10.52
CA ASP A 199 2.72 16.48 10.11
C ASP A 199 1.20 16.24 9.99
N GLY A 200 0.71 15.05 10.36
CA GLY A 200 -0.71 14.69 10.29
C GLY A 200 -1.21 14.31 8.89
N VAL A 201 -0.32 14.08 7.93
CA VAL A 201 -0.69 13.71 6.55
C VAL A 201 -0.96 12.21 6.47
N PRO A 202 -2.17 11.78 6.04
CA PRO A 202 -2.49 10.38 5.85
C PRO A 202 -1.82 9.82 4.58
N LYS A 203 -1.33 8.59 4.67
CA LYS A 203 -0.66 7.88 3.57
C LYS A 203 -1.18 6.45 3.48
N LEU A 204 -1.68 6.07 2.31
CA LEU A 204 -2.05 4.68 2.02
C LEU A 204 -0.80 3.80 2.02
N THR A 205 -0.92 2.62 2.58
CA THR A 205 0.13 1.60 2.69
C THR A 205 -0.45 0.20 2.53
N ASP A 206 0.40 -0.81 2.55
CA ASP A 206 0.06 -2.24 2.44
C ASP A 206 -0.47 -2.62 1.05
N PHE A 207 0.47 -2.72 0.13
CA PHE A 207 0.23 -3.06 -1.28
C PHE A 207 0.18 -4.57 -1.52
N GLY A 208 0.20 -5.41 -0.46
CA GLY A 208 0.26 -6.86 -0.57
C GLY A 208 -0.96 -7.50 -1.22
N THR A 209 -2.11 -6.82 -1.21
CA THR A 209 -3.34 -7.26 -1.89
C THR A 209 -3.57 -6.53 -3.22
N THR A 210 -2.68 -5.61 -3.56
CA THR A 210 -2.79 -4.75 -4.74
C THR A 210 -2.74 -5.57 -6.02
N THR A 211 -3.71 -5.36 -6.90
CA THR A 211 -3.77 -6.01 -8.22
C THR A 211 -3.73 -4.99 -9.33
N LEU A 212 -2.94 -5.26 -10.38
CA LEU A 212 -3.11 -4.59 -11.65
C LEU A 212 -4.29 -5.21 -12.38
N GLN A 213 -5.17 -4.39 -12.95
CA GLN A 213 -6.37 -4.87 -13.65
C GLN A 213 -6.06 -5.85 -14.81
N GLU A 214 -4.85 -5.77 -15.38
CA GLU A 214 -4.37 -6.66 -16.45
C GLU A 214 -3.89 -8.03 -15.93
N TRP A 215 -3.67 -8.20 -14.61
CA TRP A 215 -3.16 -9.41 -13.99
C TRP A 215 -4.21 -10.19 -13.22
N SER A 216 -5.45 -9.70 -13.20
CA SER A 216 -6.59 -10.30 -12.48
C SER A 216 -6.95 -11.73 -12.92
N ILE A 217 -6.34 -12.25 -13.99
CA ILE A 217 -6.67 -13.58 -14.55
C ILE A 217 -5.98 -14.73 -13.79
N SER A 218 -5.02 -14.48 -12.93
CA SER A 218 -4.22 -15.55 -12.28
C SER A 218 -4.35 -15.69 -10.76
N LEU A 219 -5.11 -14.85 -10.06
CA LEU A 219 -5.18 -14.87 -8.60
C LEU A 219 -6.56 -15.33 -8.09
N SER A 220 -6.85 -16.62 -8.26
CA SER A 220 -8.09 -17.26 -7.77
C SER A 220 -8.01 -17.73 -6.31
N SER A 221 -7.25 -17.09 -5.44
CA SER A 221 -7.19 -17.45 -4.02
C SER A 221 -6.98 -16.26 -3.09
N THR A 222 -7.69 -15.15 -3.33
CA THR A 222 -7.85 -14.16 -2.26
C THR A 222 -8.93 -14.70 -1.33
N THR A 223 -8.53 -15.42 -0.31
CA THR A 223 -9.33 -15.55 0.90
C THR A 223 -9.74 -14.15 1.31
N VAL A 224 -11.06 -13.90 1.33
CA VAL A 224 -11.65 -12.73 2.01
C VAL A 224 -10.91 -12.63 3.34
N GLY A 225 -10.22 -11.52 3.57
CA GLY A 225 -9.26 -11.36 4.66
C GLY A 225 -9.86 -11.68 6.03
N THR A 226 -9.00 -11.76 7.02
CA THR A 226 -9.36 -11.97 8.44
C THR A 226 -10.62 -11.21 8.81
N ASP A 227 -11.38 -11.67 9.82
CA ASP A 227 -12.63 -11.06 10.34
C ASP A 227 -12.55 -9.51 10.45
N ALA A 228 -11.36 -8.95 10.65
CA ALA A 228 -11.12 -7.51 10.70
C ALA A 228 -11.36 -6.77 9.37
N SER A 229 -11.19 -7.41 8.22
CA SER A 229 -11.39 -6.79 6.90
C SER A 229 -12.83 -6.88 6.38
N ILE A 230 -13.66 -7.75 6.95
CA ILE A 230 -15.07 -7.96 6.55
C ILE A 230 -15.88 -6.66 6.62
N ARG A 231 -15.61 -5.82 7.61
CA ARG A 231 -16.31 -4.52 7.80
C ARG A 231 -16.16 -3.59 6.59
N TRP A 232 -15.07 -3.69 5.87
CA TRP A 232 -14.71 -2.81 4.76
C TRP A 232 -15.04 -3.41 3.40
N ALA A 233 -15.30 -4.73 3.39
CA ALA A 233 -15.50 -5.49 2.15
C ALA A 233 -16.80 -5.10 1.44
N ALA A 234 -16.72 -4.94 0.13
CA ALA A 234 -17.89 -4.73 -0.72
C ALA A 234 -18.77 -5.99 -0.77
N PRO A 235 -20.10 -5.85 -0.96
CA PRO A 235 -21.01 -7.00 -0.95
C PRO A 235 -20.61 -8.14 -1.90
N GLU A 236 -20.14 -7.81 -3.11
CA GLU A 236 -19.70 -8.80 -4.09
C GLU A 236 -18.51 -9.61 -3.62
N LEU A 237 -17.60 -8.99 -2.84
CA LEU A 237 -16.45 -9.70 -2.27
C LEU A 237 -16.88 -10.63 -1.12
N LEU A 238 -17.88 -10.23 -0.32
CA LEU A 238 -18.44 -11.06 0.75
C LEU A 238 -19.18 -12.28 0.19
N LEU A 239 -19.77 -12.15 -1.00
CA LEU A 239 -20.43 -13.25 -1.70
C LEU A 239 -19.45 -14.16 -2.45
N GLY A 240 -18.16 -13.80 -2.48
CA GLY A 240 -17.15 -14.56 -3.23
C GLY A 240 -17.23 -14.35 -4.74
N GLU A 241 -17.85 -13.26 -5.18
CA GLU A 241 -18.08 -12.94 -6.59
C GLU A 241 -16.90 -12.14 -7.19
N GLY A 242 -15.72 -12.76 -7.30
CA GLY A 242 -14.60 -12.20 -8.05
C GLY A 242 -13.47 -11.60 -7.20
N ALA A 243 -12.57 -10.89 -7.89
CA ALA A 243 -11.40 -10.22 -7.32
C ALA A 243 -11.74 -8.77 -6.92
N PRO A 244 -10.91 -8.12 -6.06
CA PRO A 244 -11.05 -6.70 -5.74
C PRO A 244 -11.09 -5.82 -7.00
N THR A 245 -11.95 -4.82 -6.98
CA THR A 245 -12.18 -3.87 -8.08
C THR A 245 -12.03 -2.43 -7.60
N TYR A 246 -11.95 -1.47 -8.52
CA TYR A 246 -12.03 -0.05 -8.18
C TYR A 246 -13.30 0.31 -7.41
N MET A 247 -14.44 -0.35 -7.72
CA MET A 247 -15.70 -0.14 -7.02
C MET A 247 -15.63 -0.66 -5.59
N ALA A 248 -14.98 -1.81 -5.38
CA ALA A 248 -14.75 -2.35 -4.04
C ALA A 248 -13.85 -1.43 -3.19
N ASP A 249 -12.83 -0.80 -3.78
CA ASP A 249 -12.02 0.22 -3.10
C ASP A 249 -12.85 1.45 -2.72
N VAL A 250 -13.71 1.93 -3.63
CA VAL A 250 -14.61 3.07 -3.36
C VAL A 250 -15.62 2.73 -2.28
N TRP A 251 -16.15 1.49 -2.27
CA TRP A 251 -17.00 1.01 -1.18
C TRP A 251 -16.26 1.05 0.16
N ALA A 252 -15.05 0.49 0.21
CA ALA A 252 -14.24 0.44 1.42
C ALA A 252 -13.88 1.85 1.93
N LEU A 253 -13.59 2.81 1.02
CA LEU A 253 -13.44 4.23 1.37
C LEU A 253 -14.73 4.80 1.97
N GLY A 254 -15.90 4.50 1.40
CA GLY A 254 -17.20 4.90 1.95
C GLY A 254 -17.42 4.37 3.36
N MET A 255 -17.08 3.12 3.61
CA MET A 255 -17.13 2.52 4.96
C MET A 255 -16.16 3.20 5.93
N LEU A 256 -14.97 3.56 5.47
CA LEU A 256 -13.98 4.32 6.26
C LEU A 256 -14.57 5.69 6.67
N VAL A 257 -15.19 6.40 5.74
CA VAL A 257 -15.89 7.67 6.03
C VAL A 257 -16.97 7.47 7.09
N LEU A 258 -17.84 6.46 6.92
CA LEU A 258 -18.91 6.18 7.86
C LEU A 258 -18.38 5.89 9.27
N VAL A 259 -17.37 5.04 9.40
CA VAL A 259 -16.79 4.66 10.70
C VAL A 259 -16.19 5.86 11.41
N TYR A 260 -15.39 6.66 10.70
CA TYR A 260 -14.63 7.74 11.35
C TYR A 260 -15.40 9.06 11.47
N GLN A 261 -16.49 9.27 10.73
CA GLN A 261 -17.40 10.40 10.93
C GLN A 261 -18.50 10.08 11.96
N SER A 262 -19.05 8.86 11.99
CA SER A 262 -20.09 8.49 12.94
C SER A 262 -19.61 8.48 14.40
N LEU A 263 -18.32 8.28 14.65
CA LEU A 263 -17.72 8.47 15.98
C LEU A 263 -17.86 9.89 16.53
N LEU A 264 -18.19 10.88 15.70
CA LEU A 264 -18.56 12.25 16.12
C LEU A 264 -20.03 12.36 16.51
N VAL A 265 -20.94 11.76 15.73
CA VAL A 265 -22.39 11.91 15.91
C VAL A 265 -22.87 11.22 17.18
N LEU A 266 -22.34 10.06 17.50
CA LEU A 266 -22.72 9.32 18.73
C LEU A 266 -22.31 10.03 20.02
N ARG A 267 -21.36 10.98 19.99
CA ARG A 267 -20.94 11.73 21.18
C ARG A 267 -21.72 13.01 21.45
N THR A 268 -22.27 13.65 20.43
CA THR A 268 -23.10 14.85 20.65
C THR A 268 -24.45 14.49 21.28
N HIS A 269 -24.93 13.26 21.16
CA HIS A 269 -26.21 12.82 21.72
C HIS A 269 -26.14 12.15 23.10
N ILE A 270 -24.94 11.73 23.58
CA ILE A 270 -24.83 11.02 24.88
C ILE A 270 -24.58 11.98 26.06
N TRP A 271 -24.24 13.25 25.84
CA TRP A 271 -23.91 14.21 26.88
C TRP A 271 -24.90 15.39 27.03
N THR A 272 -26.11 15.30 26.48
CA THR A 272 -27.20 16.29 26.65
C THR A 272 -28.35 15.74 27.46
N HIS A 273 -28.11 14.76 28.35
CA HIS A 273 -29.09 14.37 29.38
C HIS A 273 -28.42 14.20 30.73
#